data_f9779082e536a2c9cb419a0fef9f2598
#
_entry.id   f9779082e536a2c9cb419a0fef9f2598
#
_cell.length_a   1.000
_cell.length_b   1.000
_cell.length_c   1.000
_cell.angle_alpha   90.00
_cell.angle_beta   90.00
_cell.angle_gamma   90.00
#
_symmetry.space_group_name_H-M   'P 1'
#
loop_
_entity.id
_entity.type
_entity.pdbx_description
1 polymer ?
#
loop_
_entity_poly.entity_id
_entity_poly.type
_entity_poly.pdbx_seq_one_letter_code
_entity_poly.pdbx_strand_id
1 'polypeptide(L)'
;MMKKILRTILRAIPVVLVLVFCLSVTAMTYSGSESVTLKTTQNEATSGSLSCHHAKVSATNSASSQHNVSAALQLSSGSGWSNYGTFTLAPAASGNTGTWGHSDYVYLCRAKLWVPGLPSGGCSASGTLTVTD
;
A
#
# COMPACT_ATOMS: atom_id res chain seq x y z
N MET A 1 6.73 -30.23 -53.20
CA MET A 1 7.64 -29.73 -52.20
C MET A 1 7.06 -28.50 -51.47
N MET A 2 6.63 -27.46 -52.14
CA MET A 2 6.05 -26.25 -51.52
C MET A 2 4.81 -26.52 -50.64
N LYS A 3 3.86 -27.43 -51.03
CA LYS A 3 2.68 -27.76 -50.24
C LYS A 3 3.01 -28.41 -48.87
N LYS A 4 4.10 -29.16 -48.74
CA LYS A 4 4.53 -29.75 -47.46
C LYS A 4 5.13 -28.71 -46.54
N ILE A 5 5.93 -27.79 -47.07
CA ILE A 5 6.52 -26.68 -46.29
C ILE A 5 5.44 -25.77 -45.77
N LEU A 6 4.45 -25.41 -46.59
CA LEU A 6 3.34 -24.54 -46.19
C LEU A 6 2.51 -25.14 -45.04
N ARG A 7 2.26 -26.47 -45.09
CA ARG A 7 1.54 -27.18 -44.02
C ARG A 7 2.30 -27.25 -42.72
N THR A 8 3.62 -27.33 -42.78
CA THR A 8 4.49 -27.35 -41.59
C THR A 8 4.52 -25.96 -40.94
N ILE A 9 4.62 -24.90 -41.74
CA ILE A 9 4.61 -23.51 -41.24
C ILE A 9 3.23 -23.20 -40.63
N LEU A 10 2.12 -23.60 -41.25
CA LEU A 10 0.76 -23.33 -40.76
C LEU A 10 0.45 -24.06 -39.43
N ARG A 11 1.12 -25.20 -39.17
CA ARG A 11 1.00 -25.93 -37.89
C ARG A 11 1.87 -25.39 -36.78
N ALA A 12 2.97 -24.71 -37.10
CA ALA A 12 3.89 -24.12 -36.14
C ALA A 12 3.40 -22.76 -35.58
N ILE A 13 2.64 -22.01 -36.38
CA ILE A 13 2.13 -20.67 -36.00
C ILE A 13 1.30 -20.70 -34.70
N PRO A 14 0.32 -21.59 -34.51
CA PRO A 14 -0.48 -21.60 -33.28
C PRO A 14 0.33 -21.98 -32.04
N VAL A 15 1.34 -22.84 -32.17
CA VAL A 15 2.21 -23.24 -31.05
C VAL A 15 3.12 -22.08 -30.62
N VAL A 16 3.68 -21.34 -31.56
CA VAL A 16 4.51 -20.15 -31.29
C VAL A 16 3.65 -19.03 -30.68
N LEU A 17 2.41 -18.83 -31.17
CA LEU A 17 1.48 -17.83 -30.62
C LEU A 17 1.09 -18.14 -29.17
N VAL A 18 0.83 -19.41 -28.84
CA VAL A 18 0.52 -19.86 -27.48
C VAL A 18 1.73 -19.69 -26.56
N LEU A 19 2.94 -19.99 -27.02
CA LEU A 19 4.17 -19.79 -26.25
C LEU A 19 4.46 -18.31 -25.99
N VAL A 20 4.23 -17.43 -26.95
CA VAL A 20 4.39 -15.98 -26.78
C VAL A 20 3.35 -15.43 -25.80
N PHE A 21 2.10 -15.94 -25.82
CA PHE A 21 1.07 -15.56 -24.86
C PHE A 21 1.37 -16.05 -23.43
N CYS A 22 1.96 -17.21 -23.27
CA CYS A 22 2.37 -17.75 -21.95
C CYS A 22 3.57 -17.01 -21.34
N LEU A 23 4.41 -16.37 -22.15
CA LEU A 23 5.60 -15.63 -21.70
C LEU A 23 5.28 -14.17 -21.30
N SER A 24 4.07 -13.68 -21.56
CA SER A 24 3.66 -12.32 -21.25
C SER A 24 2.89 -12.17 -19.93
N VAL A 25 2.83 -13.21 -19.11
CA VAL A 25 2.35 -13.07 -17.72
C VAL A 25 3.46 -12.41 -16.91
N THR A 26 3.58 -11.11 -17.01
CA THR A 26 4.34 -10.32 -16.04
C THR A 26 3.64 -10.47 -14.70
N ALA A 27 4.32 -11.07 -13.73
CA ALA A 27 3.86 -11.05 -12.36
C ALA A 27 3.62 -9.58 -11.96
N MET A 28 2.39 -9.25 -11.54
CA MET A 28 2.11 -7.91 -11.02
C MET A 28 2.87 -7.78 -9.71
N THR A 29 3.90 -6.93 -9.69
CA THR A 29 4.60 -6.56 -8.46
C THR A 29 3.86 -5.41 -7.81
N TYR A 30 3.53 -5.56 -6.53
CA TYR A 30 2.90 -4.52 -5.74
C TYR A 30 3.99 -3.79 -4.94
N SER A 31 4.48 -2.69 -5.48
CA SER A 31 5.44 -1.85 -4.77
C SER A 31 5.10 -0.38 -4.95
N GLY A 32 5.27 0.39 -3.91
CA GLY A 32 4.98 1.82 -3.96
C GLY A 32 4.95 2.47 -2.59
N SER A 33 4.72 3.78 -2.59
CA SER A 33 4.55 4.54 -1.36
C SER A 33 3.54 5.66 -1.54
N GLU A 34 2.80 5.95 -0.47
CA GLU A 34 1.85 7.06 -0.37
C GLU A 34 2.14 7.87 0.89
N SER A 35 2.09 9.17 0.77
CA SER A 35 2.29 10.08 1.90
C SER A 35 0.97 10.56 2.49
N VAL A 36 0.96 10.80 3.79
CA VAL A 36 -0.15 11.43 4.50
C VAL A 36 0.37 12.56 5.40
N THR A 37 -0.36 13.65 5.45
CA THR A 37 -0.04 14.78 6.34
C THR A 37 -1.27 15.14 7.14
N LEU A 38 -1.13 15.13 8.46
CA LEU A 38 -2.12 15.67 9.39
C LEU A 38 -1.78 17.13 9.65
N LYS A 39 -2.71 18.02 9.30
CA LYS A 39 -2.55 19.47 9.51
C LYS A 39 -3.14 19.88 10.86
N THR A 40 -2.66 21.00 11.40
CA THR A 40 -3.10 21.53 12.71
C THR A 40 -4.60 21.83 12.81
N THR A 41 -5.29 21.92 11.68
CA THR A 41 -6.75 22.15 11.60
C THR A 41 -7.56 20.86 11.46
N GLN A 42 -6.91 19.71 11.42
CA GLN A 42 -7.53 18.40 11.18
C GLN A 42 -7.40 17.49 12.39
N ASN A 43 -8.40 16.64 12.62
CA ASN A 43 -8.35 15.60 13.64
C ASN A 43 -7.88 14.26 13.10
N GLU A 44 -8.02 14.06 11.80
CA GLU A 44 -7.51 12.86 11.12
C GLU A 44 -7.14 13.15 9.66
N ALA A 45 -6.27 12.30 9.13
CA ALA A 45 -5.90 12.28 7.72
C ALA A 45 -5.60 10.84 7.27
N THR A 46 -5.88 10.55 6.00
CA THR A 46 -5.55 9.27 5.39
C THR A 46 -4.77 9.48 4.10
N SER A 47 -3.86 8.56 3.78
CA SER A 47 -3.16 8.53 2.49
C SER A 47 -4.08 8.03 1.36
N GLY A 48 -3.59 8.09 0.14
CA GLY A 48 -4.09 7.27 -0.96
C GLY A 48 -3.98 5.77 -0.63
N SER A 49 -4.71 4.95 -1.37
CA SER A 49 -4.72 3.49 -1.18
C SER A 49 -3.85 2.81 -2.22
N LEU A 50 -3.10 1.80 -1.80
CA LEU A 50 -2.30 0.93 -2.65
C LEU A 50 -2.72 -0.52 -2.45
N SER A 51 -2.62 -1.33 -3.51
CA SER A 51 -2.71 -2.78 -3.38
C SER A 51 -1.43 -3.33 -2.79
N CYS A 52 -1.52 -4.28 -1.86
CA CYS A 52 -0.35 -4.80 -1.16
C CYS A 52 -0.47 -6.27 -0.78
N HIS A 53 0.67 -6.96 -0.77
CA HIS A 53 0.92 -8.18 -0.03
C HIS A 53 1.60 -7.89 1.30
N HIS A 54 2.53 -6.95 1.31
CA HIS A 54 3.21 -6.47 2.50
C HIS A 54 3.11 -4.96 2.60
N ALA A 55 2.88 -4.45 3.79
CA ALA A 55 2.76 -3.02 4.02
C ALA A 55 3.30 -2.59 5.38
N LYS A 56 3.79 -1.37 5.44
CA LYS A 56 4.25 -0.71 6.65
C LYS A 56 3.85 0.77 6.63
N VAL A 57 3.45 1.30 7.76
CA VAL A 57 3.28 2.74 7.96
C VAL A 57 4.36 3.23 8.91
N SER A 58 5.08 4.26 8.49
CA SER A 58 5.99 5.04 9.34
C SER A 58 5.41 6.43 9.53
N ALA A 59 5.55 7.01 10.70
CA ALA A 59 5.05 8.35 10.98
C ALA A 59 5.93 9.11 11.94
N THR A 60 5.84 10.45 11.89
CA THR A 60 6.50 11.39 12.78
C THR A 60 5.50 12.43 13.24
N ASN A 61 5.39 12.63 14.54
CA ASN A 61 4.66 13.73 15.13
C ASN A 61 5.60 14.95 15.27
N SER A 62 5.14 16.10 14.79
CA SER A 62 5.94 17.32 14.84
C SER A 62 6.28 17.73 16.29
N ALA A 63 7.47 18.31 16.50
CA ALA A 63 7.85 18.88 17.78
C ALA A 63 6.93 20.04 18.23
N SER A 64 6.26 20.72 17.29
CA SER A 64 5.30 21.80 17.56
C SER A 64 3.89 21.29 17.87
N SER A 65 3.63 20.00 17.79
CA SER A 65 2.31 19.43 18.12
C SER A 65 1.99 19.57 19.61
N GLN A 66 0.75 19.89 19.91
CA GLN A 66 0.27 20.09 21.30
C GLN A 66 -0.15 18.77 21.96
N HIS A 67 -0.38 17.73 21.18
CA HIS A 67 -0.93 16.45 21.62
C HIS A 67 -0.21 15.27 20.96
N ASN A 68 -0.44 14.09 21.49
CA ASN A 68 -0.03 12.85 20.83
C ASN A 68 -0.80 12.65 19.53
N VAL A 69 -0.16 12.00 18.58
CA VAL A 69 -0.76 11.57 17.32
C VAL A 69 -0.68 10.05 17.23
N SER A 70 -1.78 9.43 16.92
CA SER A 70 -1.83 8.00 16.62
C SER A 70 -1.73 7.76 15.12
N ALA A 71 -1.10 6.66 14.76
CA ALA A 71 -0.96 6.20 13.38
C ALA A 71 -1.30 4.72 13.27
N ALA A 72 -1.82 4.31 12.13
CA ALA A 72 -2.11 2.92 11.83
C ALA A 72 -1.97 2.62 10.35
N LEU A 73 -1.62 1.39 10.05
CA LEU A 73 -1.90 0.76 8.78
C LEU A 73 -3.39 0.35 8.76
N GLN A 74 -4.13 0.80 7.76
CA GLN A 74 -5.48 0.35 7.52
C GLN A 74 -5.53 -0.61 6.33
N LEU A 75 -6.24 -1.72 6.51
CA LEU A 75 -6.42 -2.76 5.52
C LEU A 75 -7.90 -2.90 5.17
N SER A 76 -8.17 -3.15 3.89
CA SER A 76 -9.51 -3.47 3.39
C SER A 76 -9.47 -4.67 2.47
N SER A 77 -10.35 -5.63 2.72
CA SER A 77 -10.65 -6.76 1.83
C SER A 77 -11.91 -6.53 0.98
N GLY A 78 -12.43 -5.29 0.94
CA GLY A 78 -13.62 -4.90 0.16
C GLY A 78 -14.83 -4.44 0.97
N SER A 79 -14.86 -4.65 2.29
CA SER A 79 -16.01 -4.31 3.17
C SER A 79 -15.66 -3.33 4.30
N GLY A 80 -14.91 -2.28 3.98
CA GLY A 80 -14.51 -1.26 4.97
C GLY A 80 -13.04 -1.39 5.37
N TRP A 81 -12.62 -0.55 6.31
CA TRP A 81 -11.24 -0.42 6.75
C TRP A 81 -11.06 -0.88 8.19
N SER A 82 -10.05 -1.69 8.42
CA SER A 82 -9.63 -2.14 9.76
C SER A 82 -8.25 -1.63 10.08
N ASN A 83 -8.03 -1.17 11.32
CA ASN A 83 -6.71 -0.75 11.79
C ASN A 83 -5.85 -1.97 12.09
N TYR A 84 -4.60 -1.88 11.68
CA TYR A 84 -3.56 -2.86 11.97
C TYR A 84 -2.29 -2.15 12.43
N GLY A 85 -1.66 -2.66 13.52
CA GLY A 85 -0.39 -2.13 13.99
C GLY A 85 -0.45 -0.68 14.48
N THR A 86 -1.53 -0.27 15.15
CA THR A 86 -1.69 1.09 15.71
C THR A 86 -0.58 1.42 16.71
N PHE A 87 -0.04 2.63 16.62
CA PHE A 87 0.93 3.18 17.56
C PHE A 87 0.68 4.67 17.82
N THR A 88 1.14 5.18 18.95
CA THR A 88 0.95 6.57 19.36
C THR A 88 2.28 7.25 19.57
N LEU A 89 2.40 8.48 19.07
CA LEU A 89 3.60 9.28 19.04
C LEU A 89 3.39 10.55 19.88
N ALA A 90 4.23 10.76 20.88
CA ALA A 90 4.38 12.07 21.54
C ALA A 90 4.94 13.11 20.54
N PRO A 91 4.81 14.42 20.82
CA PRO A 91 5.48 15.45 20.03
C PRO A 91 6.99 15.16 19.86
N ALA A 92 7.52 15.38 18.67
CA ALA A 92 8.88 15.06 18.23
C ALA A 92 9.22 13.56 18.11
N ALA A 93 8.30 12.64 18.40
CA ALA A 93 8.54 11.21 18.29
C ALA A 93 8.25 10.68 16.86
N SER A 94 8.95 9.61 16.50
CA SER A 94 8.74 8.83 15.27
C SER A 94 8.55 7.36 15.62
N GLY A 95 7.82 6.65 14.73
CA GLY A 95 7.58 5.23 14.90
C GLY A 95 7.04 4.57 13.63
N ASN A 96 6.75 3.29 13.73
CA ASN A 96 6.15 2.53 12.62
C ASN A 96 5.31 1.36 13.13
N THR A 97 4.48 0.80 12.24
CA THR A 97 3.60 -0.34 12.53
C THR A 97 4.32 -1.69 12.59
N GLY A 98 5.58 -1.77 12.17
CA GLY A 98 6.15 -3.03 11.70
C GLY A 98 5.60 -3.39 10.32
N THR A 99 6.17 -4.41 9.70
CA THR A 99 5.71 -4.90 8.39
C THR A 99 4.60 -5.91 8.61
N TRP A 100 3.42 -5.61 8.05
CA TRP A 100 2.34 -6.57 7.89
C TRP A 100 2.51 -7.29 6.56
N GLY A 101 2.16 -8.58 6.48
CA GLY A 101 2.26 -9.34 5.25
C GLY A 101 1.28 -10.50 5.16
N HIS A 102 0.84 -10.77 3.94
CA HIS A 102 0.02 -11.92 3.58
C HIS A 102 0.33 -12.34 2.14
N SER A 103 0.82 -13.56 1.96
CA SER A 103 1.28 -14.06 0.65
C SER A 103 0.15 -14.42 -0.31
N ASP A 104 -1.03 -14.80 0.20
CA ASP A 104 -2.08 -15.43 -0.60
C ASP A 104 -3.19 -14.47 -1.04
N TYR A 105 -3.27 -13.29 -0.43
CA TYR A 105 -4.33 -12.33 -0.72
C TYR A 105 -3.76 -10.93 -0.90
N VAL A 106 -4.35 -10.19 -1.84
CA VAL A 106 -4.09 -8.78 -2.06
C VAL A 106 -5.11 -7.96 -1.27
N TYR A 107 -4.62 -7.04 -0.47
CA TYR A 107 -5.44 -6.09 0.26
C TYR A 107 -5.26 -4.68 -0.29
N LEU A 108 -6.25 -3.82 -0.08
CA LEU A 108 -6.04 -2.38 -0.17
C LEU A 108 -5.47 -1.89 1.14
N CYS A 109 -4.41 -1.11 1.07
CA CYS A 109 -3.69 -0.56 2.21
C CYS A 109 -3.70 0.95 2.15
N ARG A 110 -3.84 1.61 3.30
CA ARG A 110 -3.61 3.06 3.45
C ARG A 110 -3.05 3.38 4.84
N ALA A 111 -2.40 4.51 4.96
CA ALA A 111 -1.98 5.07 6.23
C ALA A 111 -3.10 5.95 6.81
N LYS A 112 -3.33 5.88 8.11
CA LYS A 112 -4.19 6.78 8.85
C LYS A 112 -3.40 7.44 9.99
N LEU A 113 -3.56 8.76 10.12
CA LEU A 113 -3.09 9.55 11.25
C LEU A 113 -4.30 10.21 11.93
N TRP A 114 -4.33 10.25 13.26
CA TRP A 114 -5.38 10.95 14.00
C TRP A 114 -4.91 11.42 15.37
N VAL A 115 -5.58 12.42 15.92
CA VAL A 115 -5.38 12.86 17.30
C VAL A 115 -6.33 12.05 18.19
N PRO A 116 -5.82 11.22 19.13
CA PRO A 116 -6.66 10.46 20.02
C PRO A 116 -7.35 11.37 21.04
N GLY A 117 -8.62 11.10 21.29
CA GLY A 117 -9.45 11.93 22.15
C GLY A 117 -10.21 13.02 21.40
N LEU A 118 -10.59 14.08 22.09
CA LEU A 118 -11.44 15.14 21.55
C LEU A 118 -10.78 16.51 21.35
N PRO A 119 -9.44 16.72 21.41
CA PRO A 119 -8.91 18.02 21.05
C PRO A 119 -9.08 18.26 19.57
N SER A 120 -9.68 19.39 19.22
CA SER A 120 -9.84 19.83 17.84
C SER A 120 -8.55 20.50 17.38
N GLY A 121 -7.74 19.80 16.59
CA GLY A 121 -6.56 20.38 15.97
C GLY A 121 -5.34 20.46 16.89
N GLY A 122 -4.39 21.33 16.54
CA GLY A 122 -3.17 21.58 17.31
C GLY A 122 -2.04 20.60 17.08
N CYS A 123 -2.21 19.61 16.20
CA CYS A 123 -1.18 18.64 15.84
C CYS A 123 -0.78 18.73 14.37
N SER A 124 0.48 18.56 14.11
CA SER A 124 1.03 18.37 12.77
C SER A 124 1.85 17.11 12.73
N ALA A 125 1.55 16.22 11.81
CA ALA A 125 2.26 14.95 11.67
C ALA A 125 2.38 14.57 10.20
N SER A 126 3.38 13.79 9.88
CA SER A 126 3.56 13.19 8.57
C SER A 126 3.71 11.69 8.68
N GLY A 127 3.25 10.97 7.67
CA GLY A 127 3.41 9.53 7.59
C GLY A 127 3.63 9.07 6.17
N THR A 128 4.12 7.86 6.04
CA THR A 128 4.33 7.21 4.74
C THR A 128 3.87 5.77 4.84
N LEU A 129 2.96 5.39 3.95
CA LEU A 129 2.65 4.01 3.63
C LEU A 129 3.72 3.51 2.66
N THR A 130 4.33 2.39 2.94
CA THR A 130 5.22 1.67 2.01
C THR A 130 4.65 0.28 1.79
N VAL A 131 4.49 -0.11 0.53
CA VAL A 131 4.06 -1.45 0.14
C VAL A 131 5.16 -2.14 -0.65
N THR A 132 5.29 -3.44 -0.40
CA THR A 132 6.25 -4.32 -1.09
C THR A 132 5.59 -5.64 -1.41
N ASP A 133 6.15 -6.33 -2.39
CA ASP A 133 5.73 -7.66 -2.80
C ASP A 133 6.37 -8.74 -1.92
#